data_f390818738dc7915780cb00b86568ecd
#
_entry.id   f390818738dc7915780cb00b86568ecd
#
_cell.length_a   1.000
_cell.length_b   1.000
_cell.length_c   1.000
_cell.angle_alpha   90.00
_cell.angle_beta   90.00
_cell.angle_gamma   90.00
#
_symmetry.space_group_name_H-M   'P 1'
#
loop_
_entity.id
_entity.type
_entity.pdbx_description
1 polymer ?
#
loop_
_entity_poly.entity_id
_entity_poly.type
_entity_poly.pdbx_seq_one_letter_code
_entity_poly.pdbx_strand_id
1 'polypeptide(L)'
;MNRTAILEQIQKNVERLSAPDLPEYKYIPLHQKPSPSVATLHEIMRLLRTVIFPGFFGTEQEAQLGSIQYYTGVYLEKIYDLLQEQIYNGLCFEVERCCDSKDRASEISIAFINRIPHIKYLLSTDVKAILDGDPAAKSVSEIIFCYPAVYALLHLSLIHISEPTRR
;
A
#
# COMPACT_ATOMS: atom_id res chain seq x y z
N MET A 1 -17.75 -0.20 37.83
CA MET A 1 -16.81 0.94 37.85
C MET A 1 -17.60 2.19 37.55
N ASN A 2 -17.52 3.22 38.37
CA ASN A 2 -18.29 4.47 38.17
C ASN A 2 -17.73 5.24 36.97
N ARG A 3 -18.61 5.85 36.17
CA ARG A 3 -18.24 6.65 34.98
C ARG A 3 -17.22 7.76 35.28
N THR A 4 -17.29 8.33 36.48
CA THR A 4 -16.35 9.35 36.94
C THR A 4 -14.92 8.80 37.07
N ALA A 5 -14.76 7.63 37.66
CA ALA A 5 -13.46 6.97 37.79
C ALA A 5 -12.85 6.59 36.41
N ILE A 6 -13.68 6.25 35.42
CA ILE A 6 -13.24 5.99 34.05
C ILE A 6 -12.71 7.28 33.40
N LEU A 7 -13.43 8.39 33.56
CA LEU A 7 -13.03 9.70 33.00
C LEU A 7 -11.73 10.19 33.63
N GLU A 8 -11.56 10.06 34.94
CA GLU A 8 -10.30 10.40 35.63
C GLU A 8 -9.13 9.57 35.11
N GLN A 9 -9.34 8.28 34.89
CA GLN A 9 -8.29 7.41 34.32
C GLN A 9 -7.95 7.80 32.87
N ILE A 10 -8.95 8.14 32.05
CA ILE A 10 -8.75 8.63 30.69
C ILE A 10 -7.96 9.95 30.71
N GLN A 11 -8.36 10.90 31.55
CA GLN A 11 -7.68 12.18 31.69
C GLN A 11 -6.21 12.00 32.06
N LYS A 12 -5.93 11.15 33.03
CA LYS A 12 -4.53 10.82 33.42
C LYS A 12 -3.70 10.22 32.26
N ASN A 13 -4.34 9.38 31.44
CA ASN A 13 -3.67 8.84 30.26
C ASN A 13 -3.46 9.90 29.18
N VAL A 14 -4.41 10.82 28.96
CA VAL A 14 -4.25 11.97 28.05
C VAL A 14 -3.04 12.80 28.46
N GLU A 15 -2.93 13.17 29.73
CA GLU A 15 -1.79 13.96 30.25
C GLU A 15 -0.46 13.24 30.02
N ARG A 16 -0.41 11.92 30.27
CA ARG A 16 0.80 11.13 30.05
C ARG A 16 1.17 10.99 28.58
N LEU A 17 0.18 10.77 27.71
CA LEU A 17 0.40 10.58 26.26
C LEU A 17 0.70 11.92 25.54
N SER A 18 0.33 13.06 26.11
CA SER A 18 0.58 14.37 25.53
C SER A 18 1.75 15.13 26.20
N ALA A 19 2.48 14.49 27.09
CA ALA A 19 3.61 15.13 27.77
C ALA A 19 4.78 15.36 26.78
N PRO A 20 5.24 16.61 26.57
CA PRO A 20 6.22 16.96 25.53
C PRO A 20 7.64 16.47 25.79
N ASP A 21 7.93 16.02 26.98
CA ASP A 21 9.23 15.51 27.46
C ASP A 21 9.41 14.00 27.24
N LEU A 22 8.39 13.31 26.72
CA LEU A 22 8.49 11.90 26.39
C LEU A 22 9.46 11.68 25.19
N PRO A 23 10.31 10.64 25.22
CA PRO A 23 11.21 10.31 24.10
C PRO A 23 10.47 10.12 22.77
N GLU A 24 9.24 9.61 22.83
CA GLU A 24 8.36 9.36 21.68
C GLU A 24 7.93 10.64 20.96
N TYR A 25 7.97 11.78 21.63
CA TYR A 25 7.64 13.08 21.03
C TYR A 25 8.59 13.48 19.88
N LYS A 26 9.79 12.90 19.84
CA LYS A 26 10.71 13.08 18.72
C LYS A 26 10.17 12.58 17.37
N TYR A 27 9.18 11.70 17.41
CA TYR A 27 8.56 11.12 16.20
C TYR A 27 7.30 11.87 15.77
N ILE A 28 6.87 12.90 16.50
CA ILE A 28 5.74 13.72 16.11
C ILE A 28 6.24 14.78 15.11
N PRO A 29 5.71 14.80 13.88
CA PRO A 29 6.09 15.81 12.91
C PRO A 29 5.60 17.18 13.37
N LEU A 30 6.53 18.02 13.80
CA LEU A 30 6.26 19.39 14.26
C LEU A 30 6.13 20.39 13.11
N HIS A 31 6.21 19.96 11.86
CA HIS A 31 6.13 20.81 10.67
C HIS A 31 4.84 20.55 9.88
N GLN A 32 4.36 21.61 9.22
CA GLN A 32 3.18 21.55 8.34
C GLN A 32 3.49 21.05 6.92
N LYS A 33 4.52 20.23 6.75
CA LYS A 33 4.85 19.64 5.43
C LYS A 33 3.84 18.55 5.08
N PRO A 34 3.49 18.39 3.80
CA PRO A 34 2.64 17.28 3.38
C PRO A 34 3.30 15.95 3.77
N SER A 35 2.53 15.08 4.38
CA SER A 35 2.95 13.73 4.76
C SER A 35 2.24 12.70 3.87
N PRO A 36 2.84 11.52 3.65
CA PRO A 36 2.15 10.43 2.97
C PRO A 36 0.86 10.05 3.69
N SER A 37 -0.20 9.80 2.91
CA SER A 37 -1.52 9.43 3.41
C SER A 37 -1.68 7.91 3.46
N VAL A 38 -1.94 7.36 4.64
CA VAL A 38 -2.23 5.92 4.82
C VAL A 38 -3.47 5.51 4.03
N ALA A 39 -4.50 6.35 3.97
CA ALA A 39 -5.71 6.08 3.19
C ALA A 39 -5.41 5.97 1.69
N THR A 40 -4.55 6.86 1.16
CA THR A 40 -4.12 6.82 -0.24
C THR A 40 -3.27 5.57 -0.53
N LEU A 41 -2.40 5.17 0.39
CA LEU A 41 -1.64 3.92 0.25
C LEU A 41 -2.56 2.69 0.22
N HIS A 42 -3.61 2.65 1.04
CA HIS A 42 -4.62 1.60 0.96
C HIS A 42 -5.37 1.58 -0.37
N GLU A 43 -5.70 2.75 -0.93
CA GLU A 43 -6.33 2.83 -2.26
C GLU A 43 -5.38 2.31 -3.36
N ILE A 44 -4.09 2.67 -3.33
CA ILE A 44 -3.08 2.12 -4.25
C ILE A 44 -3.05 0.60 -4.16
N MET A 45 -3.03 0.03 -2.95
CA MET A 45 -3.03 -1.42 -2.73
C MET A 45 -4.29 -2.08 -3.27
N ARG A 46 -5.47 -1.45 -3.09
CA ARG A 46 -6.73 -1.92 -3.63
C ARG A 46 -6.71 -1.98 -5.17
N LEU A 47 -6.24 -0.92 -5.81
CA LEU A 47 -6.11 -0.86 -7.27
C LEU A 47 -5.11 -1.88 -7.80
N LEU A 48 -3.97 -2.05 -7.14
CA LEU A 48 -2.95 -3.05 -7.50
C LEU A 48 -3.52 -4.47 -7.47
N ARG A 49 -4.32 -4.81 -6.45
CA ARG A 49 -5.00 -6.12 -6.40
C ARG A 49 -5.92 -6.33 -7.60
N THR A 50 -6.65 -5.30 -8.02
CA THR A 50 -7.55 -5.38 -9.18
C THR A 50 -6.78 -5.56 -10.48
N VAL A 51 -5.63 -4.89 -10.65
CA VAL A 51 -4.76 -5.03 -11.83
C VAL A 51 -4.07 -6.40 -11.89
N ILE A 52 -3.61 -6.89 -10.75
CA ILE A 52 -2.88 -8.16 -10.65
C ILE A 52 -3.83 -9.36 -10.82
N PHE A 53 -5.01 -9.29 -10.20
CA PHE A 53 -6.02 -10.34 -10.23
C PHE A 53 -7.34 -9.82 -10.85
N PRO A 54 -7.36 -9.52 -12.18
CA PRO A 54 -8.56 -9.01 -12.84
C PRO A 54 -9.69 -10.03 -12.76
N GLY A 55 -10.90 -9.54 -12.47
CA GLY A 55 -12.09 -10.38 -12.30
C GLY A 55 -12.29 -10.95 -10.90
N PHE A 56 -11.26 -10.90 -10.02
CA PHE A 56 -11.39 -11.28 -8.60
C PHE A 56 -11.75 -10.07 -7.72
N PHE A 57 -11.24 -8.90 -8.07
CA PHE A 57 -11.47 -7.65 -7.35
C PHE A 57 -11.97 -6.60 -8.36
N GLY A 58 -12.96 -5.81 -7.98
CA GLY A 58 -13.59 -4.83 -8.85
C GLY A 58 -15.07 -5.15 -9.11
N THR A 59 -15.66 -4.53 -10.13
CA THR A 59 -17.04 -4.72 -10.52
C THR A 59 -17.17 -5.82 -11.59
N GLU A 60 -18.40 -6.36 -11.75
CA GLU A 60 -18.69 -7.34 -12.81
C GLU A 60 -18.40 -6.81 -14.23
N GLN A 61 -18.60 -5.50 -14.45
CA GLN A 61 -18.31 -4.85 -15.72
C GLN A 61 -16.82 -4.83 -16.06
N GLU A 62 -15.97 -4.66 -15.04
CA GLU A 62 -14.51 -4.67 -15.17
C GLU A 62 -13.97 -6.08 -15.45
N ALA A 63 -14.70 -7.10 -15.04
CA ALA A 63 -14.33 -8.50 -15.23
C ALA A 63 -14.58 -9.03 -16.65
N GLN A 64 -15.32 -8.30 -17.51
CA GLN A 64 -15.57 -8.71 -18.89
C GLN A 64 -14.28 -8.65 -19.72
N LEU A 65 -14.00 -9.72 -20.46
CA LEU A 65 -12.75 -9.90 -21.23
C LEU A 65 -12.41 -8.70 -22.14
N GLY A 66 -13.40 -8.07 -22.78
CA GLY A 66 -13.20 -6.89 -23.61
C GLY A 66 -12.86 -5.60 -22.82
N SER A 67 -13.12 -5.59 -21.52
CA SER A 67 -12.96 -4.43 -20.66
C SER A 67 -11.66 -4.49 -19.83
N ILE A 68 -11.04 -5.66 -19.66
CA ILE A 68 -9.86 -5.84 -18.81
C ILE A 68 -8.70 -4.92 -19.23
N GLN A 69 -8.42 -4.84 -20.54
CA GLN A 69 -7.32 -3.99 -21.03
C GLN A 69 -7.59 -2.51 -20.75
N TYR A 70 -8.82 -2.06 -20.99
CA TYR A 70 -9.22 -0.68 -20.71
C TYR A 70 -9.10 -0.33 -19.24
N TYR A 71 -9.69 -1.13 -18.35
CA TYR A 71 -9.64 -0.86 -16.90
C TYR A 71 -8.24 -1.01 -16.32
N THR A 72 -7.44 -1.94 -16.84
CA THR A 72 -6.02 -2.05 -16.47
C THR A 72 -5.28 -0.74 -16.78
N GLY A 73 -5.52 -0.14 -17.95
CA GLY A 73 -4.94 1.16 -18.32
C GLY A 73 -5.36 2.27 -17.37
N VAL A 74 -6.66 2.41 -17.13
CA VAL A 74 -7.25 3.42 -16.22
C VAL A 74 -6.67 3.27 -14.79
N TYR A 75 -6.56 2.04 -14.30
CA TYR A 75 -6.04 1.80 -12.95
C TYR A 75 -4.53 2.03 -12.84
N LEU A 76 -3.75 1.67 -13.86
CA LEU A 76 -2.31 1.95 -13.86
C LEU A 76 -2.03 3.45 -13.89
N GLU A 77 -2.78 4.23 -14.66
CA GLU A 77 -2.69 5.69 -14.67
C GLU A 77 -3.01 6.26 -13.27
N LYS A 78 -4.14 5.84 -12.68
CA LYS A 78 -4.52 6.27 -11.34
C LYS A 78 -3.50 5.87 -10.28
N ILE A 79 -2.93 4.65 -10.35
CA ILE A 79 -1.88 4.20 -9.44
C ILE A 79 -0.64 5.09 -9.58
N TYR A 80 -0.24 5.42 -10.82
CA TYR A 80 0.89 6.30 -11.08
C TYR A 80 0.71 7.67 -10.42
N ASP A 81 -0.44 8.32 -10.63
CA ASP A 81 -0.72 9.64 -10.07
C ASP A 81 -0.70 9.64 -8.54
N LEU A 82 -1.43 8.68 -7.93
CA LEU A 82 -1.45 8.54 -6.48
C LEU A 82 -0.07 8.24 -5.90
N LEU A 83 0.69 7.36 -6.55
CA LEU A 83 2.01 6.95 -6.10
C LEU A 83 3.01 8.10 -6.20
N GLN A 84 3.00 8.85 -7.31
CA GLN A 84 3.84 10.03 -7.50
C GLN A 84 3.62 11.07 -6.40
N GLU A 85 2.36 11.33 -6.05
CA GLU A 85 2.02 12.24 -4.96
C GLU A 85 2.54 11.76 -3.60
N GLN A 86 2.36 10.47 -3.28
CA GLN A 86 2.80 9.92 -2.00
C GLN A 86 4.32 9.87 -1.89
N ILE A 87 5.03 9.52 -2.97
CA ILE A 87 6.50 9.54 -3.01
C ILE A 87 7.02 10.97 -2.88
N TYR A 88 6.42 11.92 -3.60
CA TYR A 88 6.76 13.33 -3.47
C TYR A 88 6.59 13.83 -2.04
N ASN A 89 5.45 13.53 -1.41
CA ASN A 89 5.20 13.89 -0.02
C ASN A 89 6.22 13.27 0.94
N GLY A 90 6.59 12.01 0.73
CA GLY A 90 7.62 11.31 1.50
C GLY A 90 9.01 11.95 1.34
N LEU A 91 9.42 12.26 0.11
CA LEU A 91 10.70 12.91 -0.17
C LEU A 91 10.76 14.32 0.43
N CYS A 92 9.66 15.08 0.37
CA CYS A 92 9.60 16.43 0.95
C CYS A 92 9.49 16.42 2.47
N PHE A 93 9.04 15.33 3.07
CA PHE A 93 8.92 15.20 4.51
C PHE A 93 10.29 15.14 5.19
N GLU A 94 11.26 14.44 4.60
CA GLU A 94 12.59 14.22 5.17
C GLU A 94 13.59 15.34 4.87
N VAL A 95 13.36 16.15 3.81
CA VAL A 95 14.36 17.10 3.29
C VAL A 95 13.86 18.55 3.36
N GLU A 96 14.73 19.48 3.80
CA GLU A 96 14.39 20.92 3.86
C GLU A 96 14.22 21.59 2.49
N ARG A 97 14.77 21.04 1.40
CA ARG A 97 14.69 21.57 0.04
C ARG A 97 14.16 20.54 -0.94
N CYS A 98 12.98 20.80 -1.50
CA CYS A 98 12.24 19.90 -2.40
C CYS A 98 12.45 20.17 -3.91
N CYS A 99 13.55 20.82 -4.33
CA CYS A 99 13.67 21.32 -5.72
C CYS A 99 13.58 20.22 -6.80
N ASP A 100 14.17 19.02 -6.57
CA ASP A 100 14.21 17.92 -7.56
C ASP A 100 13.27 16.75 -7.21
N SER A 101 12.44 16.91 -6.19
CA SER A 101 11.64 15.80 -5.65
C SER A 101 10.51 15.35 -6.58
N LYS A 102 10.01 16.21 -7.48
CA LYS A 102 8.95 15.84 -8.43
C LYS A 102 9.45 14.91 -9.52
N ASP A 103 10.60 15.23 -10.14
CA ASP A 103 11.17 14.41 -11.20
C ASP A 103 11.58 13.04 -10.63
N ARG A 104 12.19 13.04 -9.46
CA ARG A 104 12.55 11.80 -8.76
C ARG A 104 11.33 10.97 -8.36
N ALA A 105 10.25 11.60 -7.90
CA ALA A 105 9.01 10.89 -7.61
C ALA A 105 8.41 10.25 -8.87
N SER A 106 8.46 10.96 -10.00
CA SER A 106 8.02 10.44 -11.30
C SER A 106 8.86 9.24 -11.76
N GLU A 107 10.19 9.33 -11.68
CA GLU A 107 11.11 8.23 -12.02
C GLU A 107 10.86 6.98 -11.18
N ILE A 108 10.69 7.13 -9.86
CA ILE A 108 10.39 6.02 -8.95
C ILE A 108 9.03 5.42 -9.28
N SER A 109 8.02 6.25 -9.55
CA SER A 109 6.67 5.80 -9.87
C SER A 109 6.61 4.99 -11.16
N ILE A 110 7.27 5.46 -12.23
CA ILE A 110 7.31 4.71 -13.49
C ILE A 110 8.13 3.41 -13.38
N ALA A 111 9.23 3.43 -12.61
CA ALA A 111 10.00 2.23 -12.33
C ALA A 111 9.16 1.18 -11.58
N PHE A 112 8.32 1.62 -10.65
CA PHE A 112 7.37 0.76 -9.95
C PHE A 112 6.33 0.16 -10.92
N ILE A 113 5.67 0.98 -11.74
CA ILE A 113 4.69 0.53 -12.73
C ILE A 113 5.29 -0.53 -13.66
N ASN A 114 6.52 -0.32 -14.14
CA ASN A 114 7.21 -1.25 -15.03
C ASN A 114 7.49 -2.62 -14.40
N ARG A 115 7.49 -2.73 -13.07
CA ARG A 115 7.69 -4.01 -12.36
C ARG A 115 6.39 -4.78 -12.09
N ILE A 116 5.22 -4.15 -12.20
CA ILE A 116 3.92 -4.79 -11.93
C ILE A 116 3.70 -6.08 -12.75
N PRO A 117 4.03 -6.13 -14.06
CA PRO A 117 3.87 -7.38 -14.82
C PRO A 117 4.70 -8.54 -14.25
N HIS A 118 5.91 -8.27 -13.79
CA HIS A 118 6.77 -9.29 -13.17
C HIS A 118 6.21 -9.76 -11.81
N ILE A 119 5.69 -8.84 -10.99
CA ILE A 119 5.03 -9.17 -9.73
C ILE A 119 3.80 -10.05 -9.98
N LYS A 120 2.99 -9.69 -10.97
CA LYS A 120 1.83 -10.51 -11.38
C LYS A 120 2.24 -11.93 -11.74
N TYR A 121 3.33 -12.09 -12.51
CA TYR A 121 3.88 -13.39 -12.86
C TYR A 121 4.28 -14.19 -11.60
N LEU A 122 5.06 -13.60 -10.69
CA LEU A 122 5.50 -14.25 -9.46
C LEU A 122 4.31 -14.67 -8.59
N LEU A 123 3.36 -13.80 -8.35
CA LEU A 123 2.16 -14.13 -7.57
C LEU A 123 1.32 -15.21 -8.22
N SER A 124 1.28 -15.28 -9.55
CA SER A 124 0.60 -16.38 -10.26
C SER A 124 1.30 -17.72 -10.04
N THR A 125 2.63 -17.73 -9.98
CA THR A 125 3.40 -18.95 -9.65
C THR A 125 3.21 -19.36 -8.18
N ASP A 126 3.13 -18.40 -7.26
CA ASP A 126 2.87 -18.66 -5.85
C ASP A 126 1.47 -19.25 -5.62
N VAL A 127 0.44 -18.67 -6.26
CA VAL A 127 -0.93 -19.20 -6.22
C VAL A 127 -0.98 -20.65 -6.74
N LYS A 128 -0.27 -20.93 -7.83
CA LYS A 128 -0.17 -22.29 -8.37
C LYS A 128 0.53 -23.23 -7.40
N ALA A 129 1.64 -22.80 -6.80
CA ALA A 129 2.37 -23.62 -5.84
C ALA A 129 1.55 -23.96 -4.60
N ILE A 130 0.72 -23.00 -4.11
CA ILE A 130 -0.22 -23.25 -3.01
C ILE A 130 -1.28 -24.28 -3.44
N LEU A 131 -1.86 -24.13 -4.65
CA LEU A 131 -2.87 -25.06 -5.14
C LEU A 131 -2.34 -26.48 -5.28
N ASP A 132 -1.10 -26.63 -5.75
CA ASP A 132 -0.46 -27.92 -5.97
C ASP A 132 0.05 -28.55 -4.65
N GLY A 133 0.41 -27.75 -3.66
CA GLY A 133 1.06 -28.20 -2.43
C GLY A 133 0.16 -28.31 -1.19
N ASP A 134 -0.97 -27.59 -1.16
CA ASP A 134 -1.89 -27.60 -0.02
C ASP A 134 -3.14 -28.46 -0.30
N PRO A 135 -3.28 -29.65 0.34
CA PRO A 135 -4.44 -30.50 0.14
C PRO A 135 -5.77 -29.87 0.55
N ALA A 136 -5.75 -28.80 1.36
CA ALA A 136 -6.93 -28.06 1.79
C ALA A 136 -7.40 -27.05 0.74
N ALA A 137 -6.53 -26.61 -0.17
CA ALA A 137 -6.84 -25.65 -1.22
C ALA A 137 -7.70 -26.30 -2.31
N LYS A 138 -8.94 -25.82 -2.48
CA LYS A 138 -9.90 -26.40 -3.43
C LYS A 138 -9.94 -25.68 -4.79
N SER A 139 -9.56 -24.42 -4.82
CA SER A 139 -9.62 -23.59 -6.03
C SER A 139 -8.68 -22.40 -5.99
N VAL A 140 -8.32 -21.90 -7.17
CA VAL A 140 -7.56 -20.63 -7.33
C VAL A 140 -8.30 -19.47 -6.70
N SER A 141 -9.63 -19.41 -6.84
CA SER A 141 -10.45 -18.34 -6.26
C SER A 141 -10.36 -18.32 -4.73
N GLU A 142 -10.43 -19.49 -4.10
CA GLU A 142 -10.29 -19.62 -2.65
C GLU A 142 -8.93 -19.11 -2.18
N ILE A 143 -7.86 -19.48 -2.88
CA ILE A 143 -6.49 -19.05 -2.56
C ILE A 143 -6.38 -17.52 -2.66
N ILE A 144 -6.86 -16.91 -3.76
CA ILE A 144 -6.76 -15.46 -3.98
C ILE A 144 -7.60 -14.68 -2.97
N PHE A 145 -8.78 -15.15 -2.58
CA PHE A 145 -9.67 -14.44 -1.66
C PHE A 145 -9.34 -14.68 -0.19
N CYS A 146 -9.00 -15.92 0.17
CA CYS A 146 -9.00 -16.35 1.56
C CYS A 146 -7.62 -16.58 2.16
N TYR A 147 -6.59 -16.83 1.34
CA TYR A 147 -5.26 -17.13 1.86
C TYR A 147 -4.49 -15.85 2.21
N PRO A 148 -4.17 -15.62 3.49
CA PRO A 148 -3.40 -14.46 3.91
C PRO A 148 -2.01 -14.39 3.26
N ALA A 149 -1.46 -15.55 2.87
CA ALA A 149 -0.16 -15.66 2.20
C ALA A 149 -0.12 -14.85 0.90
N VAL A 150 -1.14 -14.90 0.05
CA VAL A 150 -1.20 -14.14 -1.21
C VAL A 150 -1.18 -12.63 -0.94
N TYR A 151 -1.92 -12.18 0.07
CA TYR A 151 -1.94 -10.79 0.50
C TYR A 151 -0.57 -10.35 1.05
N ALA A 152 0.06 -11.17 1.89
CA ALA A 152 1.37 -10.90 2.45
C ALA A 152 2.46 -10.86 1.35
N LEU A 153 2.44 -11.82 0.41
CA LEU A 153 3.38 -11.88 -0.71
C LEU A 153 3.25 -10.65 -1.63
N LEU A 154 2.03 -10.19 -1.89
CA LEU A 154 1.81 -8.94 -2.62
C LEU A 154 2.50 -7.76 -1.93
N HIS A 155 2.30 -7.60 -0.62
CA HIS A 155 2.92 -6.51 0.14
C HIS A 155 4.44 -6.62 0.16
N LEU A 156 5.00 -7.82 0.37
CA LEU A 156 6.44 -8.06 0.35
C LEU A 156 7.06 -7.76 -1.01
N SER A 157 6.39 -8.16 -2.10
CA SER A 157 6.84 -7.87 -3.47
C SER A 157 6.93 -6.37 -3.74
N LEU A 158 6.02 -5.59 -3.18
CA LEU A 158 6.01 -4.13 -3.29
C LEU A 158 7.10 -3.46 -2.44
N ILE A 159 7.40 -3.99 -1.25
CA ILE A 159 8.48 -3.49 -0.39
C ILE A 159 9.84 -3.70 -1.05
N HIS A 160 10.11 -4.88 -1.62
CA HIS A 160 11.36 -5.17 -2.33
C HIS A 160 11.62 -4.31 -3.56
N ILE A 161 10.60 -3.65 -4.12
CA ILE A 161 10.78 -2.67 -5.19
C ILE A 161 11.45 -1.40 -4.67
N SER A 162 11.21 -1.03 -3.43
CA SER A 162 11.74 0.18 -2.79
C SER A 162 13.17 0.02 -2.26
N GLU A 163 13.66 -1.20 -2.03
CA GLU A 163 14.98 -1.45 -1.46
C GLU A 163 16.20 -1.15 -2.35
N PRO A 164 16.17 -1.29 -3.71
CA PRO A 164 17.33 -0.96 -4.55
C PRO A 164 17.75 0.51 -4.49
N THR A 165 16.90 1.38 -3.95
CA THR A 165 17.20 2.83 -3.82
C THR A 165 17.90 3.19 -2.51
N ARG A 166 18.17 2.21 -1.65
CA ARG A 166 18.80 2.38 -0.32
C ARG A 166 20.31 2.13 -0.29
N ARG A 167 20.96 2.08 -1.46
CA ARG A 167 22.44 2.03 -1.58
C ARG A 167 23.02 3.37 -1.96
#